data_7b2d23900d74b6a731b2833641f33561
#
_entry.id   7b2d23900d74b6a731b2833641f33561
#
_cell.length_a   1.000
_cell.length_b   1.000
_cell.length_c   1.000
_cell.angle_alpha   90.00
_cell.angle_beta   90.00
_cell.angle_gamma   90.00
#
_symmetry.space_group_name_H-M   'P 1'
#
loop_
_entity.id
_entity.type
_entity.pdbx_description
1 polymer ?
#
loop_
_entity_poly.entity_id
_entity_poly.type
_entity_poly.pdbx_seq_one_letter_code
_entity_poly.pdbx_strand_id
1 'polypeptide(L)'
;MMMIAGTPQPMNTKKVMTLRFLFIALSTIFLWSCTSTPKIRYADGLSDHLEYDVILMGGQSNMVGQGKLTDLEPMSFSNVTFFDLGLNPSLTPPQGNFGPEVGLSMELSKNYPNKRFLLIKYAIGGASLLDWSPNYDQQKAEITGHPEFGNMYKKLIMLTDSLTKGHQVKVRALLWMQGERDARIPEAGVNYYNNFELLINSIRKDLKSPDLPVIFGKVNPPPDRYPALDTVVGAQMRISQELPNTYLIDTDDLEKWEDDLHYSSNGQIDLGVKFGEKLTEHIK
;
A
#
# COMPACT_ATOMS: atom_id res chain seq x y z
N MET A 1 56.35 52.76 -52.60
CA MET A 1 56.20 53.15 -54.02
C MET A 1 54.70 53.09 -54.32
N MET A 2 54.14 54.23 -54.30
CA MET A 2 53.32 54.82 -55.38
C MET A 2 52.12 53.97 -55.76
N MET A 3 50.99 54.45 -55.76
CA MET A 3 50.16 55.66 -56.04
C MET A 3 48.81 55.13 -56.52
N ILE A 4 47.80 55.61 -56.25
CA ILE A 4 46.95 56.81 -56.47
C ILE A 4 45.53 56.32 -56.82
N ALA A 5 44.55 56.87 -56.11
CA ALA A 5 43.40 57.59 -56.55
C ALA A 5 42.33 56.90 -57.41
N GLY A 6 41.12 57.07 -57.01
CA GLY A 6 40.08 57.82 -57.68
C GLY A 6 38.66 57.48 -57.29
N THR A 7 38.00 58.36 -56.61
CA THR A 7 36.54 58.47 -56.60
C THR A 7 36.06 58.95 -57.98
N PRO A 8 34.79 58.76 -58.36
CA PRO A 8 33.65 59.52 -57.76
C PRO A 8 32.31 58.79 -57.70
N GLN A 9 31.44 59.32 -56.88
CA GLN A 9 30.02 59.25 -56.99
C GLN A 9 29.41 59.83 -58.29
N PRO A 10 28.13 59.67 -58.67
CA PRO A 10 26.95 59.70 -57.88
C PRO A 10 25.71 58.88 -58.41
N MET A 11 24.63 59.10 -57.74
CA MET A 11 23.18 59.25 -58.10
C MET A 11 22.20 58.09 -57.75
N ASN A 12 21.50 58.40 -56.75
CA ASN A 12 20.10 58.46 -56.51
C ASN A 12 19.13 57.75 -57.47
N THR A 13 18.45 56.69 -56.98
CA THR A 13 17.10 56.39 -57.43
C THR A 13 16.29 55.80 -56.26
N LYS A 14 15.20 56.52 -55.96
CA LYS A 14 14.12 56.12 -55.05
C LYS A 14 13.60 54.74 -55.41
N LYS A 15 13.57 53.81 -54.46
CA LYS A 15 12.74 52.63 -54.54
C LYS A 15 11.77 52.58 -53.37
N VAL A 16 10.56 52.54 -53.78
CA VAL A 16 9.33 52.40 -53.04
C VAL A 16 9.41 51.27 -52.00
N MET A 17 9.14 51.60 -50.78
CA MET A 17 9.06 50.69 -49.64
C MET A 17 7.69 50.00 -49.65
N THR A 18 7.63 48.78 -50.16
CA THR A 18 6.44 47.91 -50.05
C THR A 18 6.44 47.25 -48.69
N LEU A 19 5.61 47.73 -47.80
CA LEU A 19 5.38 47.16 -46.48
C LEU A 19 4.66 45.81 -46.63
N ARG A 20 5.36 44.69 -46.50
CA ARG A 20 4.76 43.38 -46.40
C ARG A 20 4.40 43.13 -44.93
N PHE A 21 3.11 43.18 -44.62
CA PHE A 21 2.59 42.66 -43.36
C PHE A 21 2.76 41.15 -43.28
N LEU A 22 3.68 40.73 -42.43
CA LEU A 22 3.83 39.31 -42.07
C LEU A 22 2.79 39.02 -40.98
N PHE A 23 1.68 38.39 -41.34
CA PHE A 23 0.76 37.82 -40.39
C PHE A 23 1.43 36.61 -39.74
N ILE A 24 1.99 36.77 -38.52
CA ILE A 24 2.37 35.66 -37.64
C ILE A 24 1.08 35.12 -37.03
N ALA A 25 0.54 34.05 -37.59
CA ALA A 25 -0.50 33.27 -36.97
C ALA A 25 0.08 32.59 -35.73
N LEU A 26 -0.14 33.15 -34.54
CA LEU A 26 0.15 32.50 -33.27
C LEU A 26 -0.87 31.35 -33.10
N SER A 27 -0.52 30.16 -33.58
CA SER A 27 -1.25 28.94 -33.24
C SER A 27 -0.96 28.61 -31.77
N THR A 28 -1.87 29.02 -30.87
CA THR A 28 -1.91 28.57 -29.49
C THR A 28 -2.26 27.08 -29.52
N ILE A 29 -1.22 26.25 -29.43
CA ILE A 29 -1.39 24.83 -29.15
C ILE A 29 -1.86 24.74 -27.70
N PHE A 30 -3.17 24.60 -27.51
CA PHE A 30 -3.74 24.14 -26.25
C PHE A 30 -3.28 22.70 -26.06
N LEU A 31 -2.17 22.52 -25.31
CA LEU A 31 -1.83 21.24 -24.71
C LEU A 31 -2.91 20.92 -23.69
N TRP A 32 -3.94 20.23 -24.13
CA TRP A 32 -4.89 19.60 -23.23
C TRP A 32 -4.11 18.47 -22.51
N SER A 33 -3.54 18.84 -21.38
CA SER A 33 -3.01 17.87 -20.44
C SER A 33 -4.22 17.06 -19.96
N CYS A 34 -4.37 15.87 -20.51
CA CYS A 34 -5.33 14.88 -20.02
C CYS A 34 -4.78 14.39 -18.68
N THR A 35 -5.02 15.16 -17.61
CA THR A 35 -4.83 14.67 -16.25
C THR A 35 -5.93 13.66 -16.00
N SER A 36 -5.61 12.39 -16.16
CA SER A 36 -6.52 11.32 -15.78
C SER A 36 -6.84 11.49 -14.29
N THR A 37 -8.11 11.67 -13.98
CA THR A 37 -8.57 11.72 -12.59
C THR A 37 -8.16 10.42 -11.90
N PRO A 38 -7.54 10.46 -10.70
CA PRO A 38 -7.16 9.24 -10.00
C PRO A 38 -8.40 8.38 -9.73
N LYS A 39 -8.29 7.08 -9.95
CA LYS A 39 -9.39 6.12 -9.75
C LYS A 39 -9.81 6.04 -8.29
N ILE A 40 -8.89 6.24 -7.36
CA ILE A 40 -9.16 6.26 -5.93
C ILE A 40 -8.64 7.59 -5.38
N ARG A 41 -9.47 8.27 -4.60
CA ARG A 41 -9.08 9.48 -3.87
C ARG A 41 -9.31 9.26 -2.38
N TYR A 42 -8.26 9.41 -1.60
CA TYR A 42 -8.29 9.45 -0.14
C TYR A 42 -8.29 10.90 0.36
N ALA A 43 -8.55 11.09 1.67
CA ALA A 43 -8.42 12.40 2.30
C ALA A 43 -6.96 12.86 2.27
N ASP A 44 -6.76 14.17 2.11
CA ASP A 44 -5.43 14.78 2.09
C ASP A 44 -4.85 14.86 3.52
N GLY A 45 -3.73 14.18 3.77
CA GLY A 45 -2.91 14.32 4.97
C GLY A 45 -3.63 14.22 6.33
N LEU A 46 -2.90 14.53 7.40
CA LEU A 46 -3.44 14.60 8.76
C LEU A 46 -3.56 16.06 9.21
N SER A 47 -4.59 16.35 10.01
CA SER A 47 -4.81 17.66 10.63
C SER A 47 -4.54 17.56 12.14
N ASP A 48 -3.80 18.51 12.69
CA ASP A 48 -3.40 18.53 14.11
C ASP A 48 -4.59 18.70 15.09
N HIS A 49 -5.76 19.12 14.57
CA HIS A 49 -6.95 19.37 15.38
C HIS A 49 -7.99 18.24 15.33
N LEU A 50 -7.67 17.13 14.66
CA LEU A 50 -8.59 16.02 14.46
C LEU A 50 -8.04 14.74 15.08
N GLU A 51 -8.93 13.92 15.63
CA GLU A 51 -8.62 12.58 16.11
C GLU A 51 -8.75 11.57 14.98
N TYR A 52 -7.81 10.62 14.92
CA TYR A 52 -7.81 9.55 13.93
C TYR A 52 -7.78 8.17 14.57
N ASP A 53 -8.68 7.31 14.11
CA ASP A 53 -8.62 5.88 14.36
C ASP A 53 -7.60 5.25 13.37
N VAL A 54 -6.48 4.75 13.90
CA VAL A 54 -5.40 4.17 13.11
C VAL A 54 -5.60 2.68 12.91
N ILE A 55 -5.55 2.23 11.68
CA ILE A 55 -5.57 0.81 11.32
C ILE A 55 -4.22 0.48 10.67
N LEU A 56 -3.49 -0.42 11.29
CA LEU A 56 -2.24 -0.96 10.72
C LEU A 56 -2.57 -2.12 9.79
N MET A 57 -1.91 -2.17 8.65
CA MET A 57 -2.06 -3.23 7.66
C MET A 57 -0.69 -3.81 7.34
N GLY A 58 -0.46 -5.08 7.67
CA GLY A 58 0.82 -5.75 7.49
C GLY A 58 0.69 -7.08 6.76
N GLY A 59 1.78 -7.54 6.14
CA GLY A 59 1.76 -8.83 5.47
C GLY A 59 2.67 -8.97 4.26
N GLN A 60 2.23 -9.72 3.25
CA GLN A 60 2.95 -9.96 2.01
C GLN A 60 2.10 -9.58 0.77
N SER A 61 2.31 -10.22 -0.38
CA SER A 61 1.77 -9.82 -1.69
C SER A 61 0.25 -9.61 -1.71
N ASN A 62 -0.55 -10.43 -1.02
CA ASN A 62 -1.99 -10.26 -0.93
C ASN A 62 -2.41 -9.08 -0.03
N MET A 63 -1.52 -8.61 0.85
CA MET A 63 -1.70 -7.33 1.56
C MET A 63 -1.17 -6.15 0.74
N VAL A 64 -0.06 -6.31 0.00
CA VAL A 64 0.40 -5.28 -0.96
C VAL A 64 -0.73 -4.92 -1.92
N GLY A 65 -1.35 -5.93 -2.50
CA GLY A 65 -2.44 -5.81 -3.45
C GLY A 65 -2.04 -6.14 -4.88
N GLN A 66 -2.89 -6.92 -5.54
CA GLN A 66 -2.74 -7.37 -6.92
C GLN A 66 -3.95 -7.01 -7.79
N GLY A 67 -4.91 -6.25 -7.22
CA GLY A 67 -6.05 -5.70 -7.95
C GLY A 67 -5.58 -4.61 -8.91
N LYS A 68 -6.16 -4.56 -10.11
CA LYS A 68 -5.80 -3.59 -11.14
C LYS A 68 -6.66 -2.34 -11.02
N LEU A 69 -6.05 -1.17 -10.92
CA LEU A 69 -6.79 0.10 -10.87
C LEU A 69 -7.69 0.31 -12.09
N THR A 70 -7.37 -0.30 -13.23
CA THR A 70 -8.22 -0.24 -14.45
C THR A 70 -9.58 -0.86 -14.27
N ASP A 71 -9.72 -1.80 -13.34
CA ASP A 71 -10.95 -2.56 -13.10
C ASP A 71 -11.91 -1.81 -12.16
N LEU A 72 -11.47 -0.68 -11.57
CA LEU A 72 -12.27 0.09 -10.65
C LEU A 72 -13.02 1.23 -11.33
N GLU A 73 -14.23 1.50 -10.86
CA GLU A 73 -14.87 2.79 -11.07
C GLU A 73 -14.24 3.85 -10.15
N PRO A 74 -14.26 5.15 -10.55
CA PRO A 74 -13.73 6.22 -9.70
C PRO A 74 -14.46 6.30 -8.36
N MET A 75 -13.71 6.34 -7.25
CA MET A 75 -14.25 6.42 -5.90
C MET A 75 -13.47 7.39 -5.03
N SER A 76 -14.10 7.87 -3.96
CA SER A 76 -13.49 8.83 -3.04
C SER A 76 -13.87 8.54 -1.58
N PHE A 77 -12.87 8.56 -0.71
CA PHE A 77 -12.98 8.32 0.71
C PHE A 77 -12.52 9.57 1.49
N SER A 78 -13.44 10.51 1.73
CA SER A 78 -13.11 11.80 2.37
C SER A 78 -12.78 11.70 3.86
N ASN A 79 -13.09 10.57 4.48
CA ASN A 79 -12.84 10.30 5.90
C ASN A 79 -11.72 9.27 6.14
N VAL A 80 -11.03 8.83 5.09
CA VAL A 80 -9.91 7.89 5.16
C VAL A 80 -8.66 8.53 4.58
N THR A 81 -7.60 8.61 5.37
CA THR A 81 -6.24 8.93 4.92
C THR A 81 -5.45 7.64 4.80
N PHE A 82 -4.72 7.44 3.71
CA PHE A 82 -4.01 6.20 3.44
C PHE A 82 -2.53 6.45 3.14
N PHE A 83 -1.66 5.72 3.83
CA PHE A 83 -0.22 5.66 3.57
C PHE A 83 0.20 4.24 3.23
N ASP A 84 0.77 4.05 2.05
CA ASP A 84 1.44 2.81 1.65
C ASP A 84 2.95 2.98 1.80
N LEU A 85 3.53 2.21 2.70
CA LEU A 85 4.94 2.31 3.12
C LEU A 85 5.78 1.13 2.60
N GLY A 86 5.33 0.42 1.56
CA GLY A 86 6.05 -0.69 0.94
C GLY A 86 7.47 -0.34 0.45
N LEU A 87 7.97 -1.04 -0.55
CA LEU A 87 9.32 -0.80 -1.10
C LEU A 87 9.52 0.63 -1.64
N ASN A 88 8.44 1.24 -2.12
CA ASN A 88 8.43 2.63 -2.58
C ASN A 88 7.39 3.43 -1.80
N PRO A 89 7.74 3.99 -0.63
CA PRO A 89 6.80 4.76 0.17
C PRO A 89 6.21 5.91 -0.65
N SER A 90 4.90 5.92 -0.80
CA SER A 90 4.19 6.99 -1.45
C SER A 90 2.84 7.22 -0.77
N LEU A 91 2.36 8.47 -0.80
CA LEU A 91 1.03 8.86 -0.33
C LEU A 91 -0.08 8.46 -1.32
N THR A 92 0.27 7.75 -2.38
CA THR A 92 -0.65 7.28 -3.41
C THR A 92 -0.52 5.77 -3.57
N PRO A 93 -1.60 5.06 -3.87
CA PRO A 93 -1.54 3.64 -4.19
C PRO A 93 -0.44 3.37 -5.23
N PRO A 94 0.20 2.20 -5.20
CA PRO A 94 1.15 1.82 -6.24
C PRO A 94 0.56 2.07 -7.61
N GLN A 95 1.31 2.71 -8.51
CA GLN A 95 0.81 2.99 -9.85
C GLN A 95 0.40 1.68 -10.53
N GLY A 96 -0.88 1.52 -10.79
CA GLY A 96 -1.46 0.39 -11.52
C GLY A 96 -2.20 -0.65 -10.66
N ASN A 97 -1.86 -0.83 -9.39
CA ASN A 97 -2.48 -1.84 -8.53
C ASN A 97 -3.09 -1.25 -7.25
N PHE A 98 -4.02 -2.02 -6.64
CA PHE A 98 -4.58 -1.74 -5.33
C PHE A 98 -4.68 -3.03 -4.51
N GLY A 99 -4.87 -2.90 -3.21
CA GLY A 99 -5.01 -4.00 -2.27
C GLY A 99 -6.32 -3.92 -1.46
N PRO A 100 -6.36 -4.62 -0.32
CA PRO A 100 -7.55 -4.70 0.52
C PRO A 100 -7.93 -3.35 1.17
N GLU A 101 -7.06 -2.35 1.14
CA GLU A 101 -7.36 -1.00 1.64
C GLU A 101 -8.59 -0.38 0.98
N VAL A 102 -8.90 -0.75 -0.27
CA VAL A 102 -10.06 -0.21 -1.00
C VAL A 102 -11.35 -0.72 -0.40
N GLY A 103 -11.54 -2.03 -0.31
CA GLY A 103 -12.74 -2.64 0.30
C GLY A 103 -12.88 -2.27 1.77
N LEU A 104 -11.76 -2.20 2.51
CA LEU A 104 -11.75 -1.71 3.90
C LEU A 104 -12.26 -0.26 3.98
N SER A 105 -11.78 0.63 3.10
CA SER A 105 -12.21 2.03 3.07
C SER A 105 -13.69 2.18 2.73
N MET A 106 -14.23 1.32 1.88
CA MET A 106 -15.67 1.26 1.59
C MET A 106 -16.47 0.96 2.86
N GLU A 107 -16.09 -0.08 3.60
CA GLU A 107 -16.78 -0.47 4.83
C GLU A 107 -16.66 0.58 5.95
N LEU A 108 -15.46 1.15 6.13
CA LEU A 108 -15.23 2.19 7.13
C LEU A 108 -16.04 3.47 6.82
N SER A 109 -16.04 3.91 5.56
CA SER A 109 -16.79 5.11 5.15
C SER A 109 -18.30 4.91 5.25
N LYS A 110 -18.80 3.73 4.94
CA LYS A 110 -20.21 3.35 5.05
C LYS A 110 -20.68 3.30 6.50
N ASN A 111 -19.94 2.61 7.37
CA ASN A 111 -20.37 2.35 8.76
C ASN A 111 -20.02 3.49 9.71
N TYR A 112 -19.00 4.30 9.40
CA TYR A 112 -18.50 5.38 10.27
C TYR A 112 -18.24 6.69 9.50
N PRO A 113 -19.24 7.30 8.84
CA PRO A 113 -19.05 8.47 8.00
C PRO A 113 -18.54 9.70 8.75
N ASN A 114 -18.71 9.75 10.07
CA ASN A 114 -18.28 10.86 10.93
C ASN A 114 -16.96 10.61 11.66
N LYS A 115 -16.38 9.41 11.57
CA LYS A 115 -15.04 9.11 12.09
C LYS A 115 -13.99 9.33 11.02
N ARG A 116 -12.77 9.60 11.45
CA ARG A 116 -11.61 9.71 10.57
C ARG A 116 -10.68 8.54 10.80
N PHE A 117 -10.23 7.96 9.70
CA PHE A 117 -9.36 6.81 9.73
C PHE A 117 -8.01 7.15 9.10
N LEU A 118 -6.96 6.59 9.69
CA LEU A 118 -5.62 6.58 9.13
C LEU A 118 -5.25 5.12 8.88
N LEU A 119 -5.18 4.73 7.61
CA LEU A 119 -4.68 3.42 7.21
C LEU A 119 -3.17 3.53 6.95
N ILE A 120 -2.39 2.73 7.67
CA ILE A 120 -0.94 2.62 7.49
C ILE A 120 -0.63 1.21 7.02
N LYS A 121 -0.32 1.07 5.72
CA LYS A 121 0.03 -0.21 5.12
C LYS A 121 1.54 -0.32 4.95
N TYR A 122 2.11 -1.41 5.49
CA TYR A 122 3.47 -1.83 5.21
C TYR A 122 3.46 -3.32 4.89
N ALA A 123 3.72 -3.67 3.64
CA ALA A 123 3.75 -5.04 3.17
C ALA A 123 4.75 -5.18 2.01
N ILE A 124 5.38 -6.34 1.89
CA ILE A 124 6.32 -6.64 0.80
C ILE A 124 6.00 -8.03 0.25
N GLY A 125 5.88 -8.13 -1.08
CA GLY A 125 5.61 -9.42 -1.74
C GLY A 125 6.67 -10.46 -1.41
N GLY A 126 6.24 -11.67 -1.02
CA GLY A 126 7.14 -12.77 -0.65
C GLY A 126 7.75 -12.68 0.74
N ALA A 127 7.35 -11.73 1.57
CA ALA A 127 7.84 -11.63 2.96
C ALA A 127 7.34 -12.79 3.84
N SER A 128 8.21 -13.28 4.71
CA SER A 128 7.96 -14.31 5.70
C SER A 128 7.84 -13.73 7.12
N LEU A 129 7.39 -14.53 8.09
CA LEU A 129 7.45 -14.15 9.49
C LEU A 129 8.89 -14.00 10.02
N LEU A 130 9.88 -14.53 9.32
CA LEU A 130 11.29 -14.30 9.67
C LEU A 130 11.73 -12.88 9.33
N ASP A 131 11.23 -12.30 8.23
CA ASP A 131 11.44 -10.90 7.86
C ASP A 131 10.68 -9.95 8.80
N TRP A 132 9.54 -10.40 9.28
CA TRP A 132 8.69 -9.67 10.23
C TRP A 132 9.06 -9.90 11.70
N SER A 133 10.09 -10.68 11.98
CA SER A 133 10.46 -10.99 13.37
C SER A 133 10.87 -9.75 14.14
N PRO A 134 10.31 -9.49 15.34
CA PRO A 134 10.81 -8.47 16.27
C PRO A 134 12.27 -8.71 16.65
N ASN A 135 12.67 -9.99 16.71
CA ASN A 135 14.04 -10.42 16.95
C ASN A 135 14.72 -10.79 15.62
N TYR A 136 14.67 -9.88 14.64
CA TYR A 136 15.18 -10.11 13.29
C TYR A 136 16.61 -10.61 13.31
N ASP A 137 16.83 -11.70 12.58
CA ASP A 137 18.13 -12.34 12.35
C ASP A 137 18.28 -12.58 10.85
N GLN A 138 19.28 -11.94 10.25
CA GLN A 138 19.50 -12.02 8.80
C GLN A 138 19.78 -13.46 8.34
N GLN A 139 20.55 -14.22 9.11
CA GLN A 139 20.86 -15.62 8.73
C GLN A 139 19.61 -16.50 8.75
N LYS A 140 18.67 -16.25 9.68
CA LYS A 140 17.38 -16.94 9.70
C LYS A 140 16.49 -16.49 8.54
N ALA A 141 16.47 -15.20 8.20
CA ALA A 141 15.70 -14.69 7.08
C ALA A 141 16.18 -15.25 5.72
N GLU A 142 17.46 -15.61 5.60
CA GLU A 142 18.00 -16.30 4.41
C GLU A 142 17.30 -17.61 4.08
N ILE A 143 16.71 -18.29 5.08
CA ILE A 143 15.91 -19.53 4.88
C ILE A 143 14.74 -19.26 3.92
N THR A 144 14.14 -18.10 3.98
CA THR A 144 13.03 -17.68 3.12
C THR A 144 13.46 -16.94 1.86
N GLY A 145 14.78 -16.68 1.70
CA GLY A 145 15.39 -16.19 0.47
C GLY A 145 15.29 -14.68 0.24
N HIS A 146 14.91 -13.89 1.25
CA HIS A 146 14.73 -12.43 1.13
C HIS A 146 15.36 -11.62 2.28
N PRO A 147 16.63 -11.88 2.65
CA PRO A 147 17.28 -11.17 3.76
C PRO A 147 17.41 -9.66 3.50
N GLU A 148 17.30 -9.22 2.23
CA GLU A 148 17.32 -7.81 1.82
C GLU A 148 16.10 -7.01 2.33
N PHE A 149 15.00 -7.65 2.69
CA PHE A 149 13.85 -6.94 3.27
C PHE A 149 14.19 -6.35 4.65
N GLY A 150 15.13 -6.97 5.34
CA GLY A 150 15.59 -6.54 6.65
C GLY A 150 14.48 -6.63 7.71
N ASN A 151 14.66 -5.93 8.81
CA ASN A 151 13.69 -5.97 9.91
C ASN A 151 12.41 -5.18 9.57
N MET A 152 11.42 -5.86 9.00
CA MET A 152 10.13 -5.26 8.60
C MET A 152 9.32 -4.81 9.82
N TYR A 153 9.33 -5.58 10.91
CA TYR A 153 8.67 -5.20 12.15
C TYR A 153 9.14 -3.83 12.66
N LYS A 154 10.45 -3.66 12.81
CA LYS A 154 11.03 -2.40 13.28
C LYS A 154 10.68 -1.23 12.36
N LYS A 155 10.68 -1.47 11.04
CA LYS A 155 10.28 -0.44 10.07
C LYS A 155 8.81 -0.04 10.25
N LEU A 156 7.88 -0.99 10.42
CA LEU A 156 6.47 -0.68 10.67
C LEU A 156 6.31 0.19 11.92
N ILE A 157 6.93 -0.18 13.05
CA ILE A 157 6.83 0.60 14.29
C ILE A 157 7.39 2.02 14.11
N MET A 158 8.59 2.15 13.55
CA MET A 158 9.22 3.47 13.32
C MET A 158 8.40 4.37 12.40
N LEU A 159 7.84 3.81 11.33
CA LEU A 159 7.01 4.56 10.37
C LEU A 159 5.69 4.97 11.01
N THR A 160 5.06 4.07 11.79
CA THR A 160 3.85 4.39 12.54
C THR A 160 4.11 5.56 13.50
N ASP A 161 5.16 5.48 14.32
CA ASP A 161 5.55 6.55 15.23
C ASP A 161 5.80 7.88 14.49
N SER A 162 6.51 7.83 13.36
CA SER A 162 6.82 9.02 12.56
C SER A 162 5.57 9.68 11.98
N LEU A 163 4.64 8.88 11.44
CA LEU A 163 3.40 9.39 10.82
C LEU A 163 2.40 9.92 11.84
N THR A 164 2.40 9.36 13.05
CA THR A 164 1.43 9.73 14.09
C THR A 164 1.94 10.77 15.07
N LYS A 165 3.22 11.10 14.99
CA LYS A 165 3.86 12.07 15.91
C LYS A 165 3.22 13.45 15.80
N GLY A 166 2.75 13.96 16.93
CA GLY A 166 2.12 15.28 17.03
C GLY A 166 0.61 15.27 16.70
N HIS A 167 0.06 14.14 16.29
CA HIS A 167 -1.38 14.00 16.00
C HIS A 167 -2.12 13.25 17.11
N GLN A 168 -3.42 13.52 17.24
CA GLN A 168 -4.30 12.78 18.14
C GLN A 168 -4.74 11.49 17.45
N VAL A 169 -4.16 10.37 17.87
CA VAL A 169 -4.41 9.07 17.23
C VAL A 169 -4.73 7.99 18.25
N LYS A 170 -5.54 7.03 17.83
CA LYS A 170 -5.79 5.79 18.58
C LYS A 170 -5.64 4.60 17.64
N VAL A 171 -4.65 3.73 17.90
CA VAL A 171 -4.50 2.50 17.13
C VAL A 171 -5.62 1.54 17.51
N ARG A 172 -6.40 1.11 16.51
CA ARG A 172 -7.62 0.31 16.70
C ARG A 172 -7.44 -1.16 16.37
N ALA A 173 -6.62 -1.47 15.38
CA ALA A 173 -6.37 -2.86 14.98
C ALA A 173 -5.08 -3.00 14.16
N LEU A 174 -4.59 -4.23 14.10
CA LEU A 174 -3.70 -4.73 13.07
C LEU A 174 -4.50 -5.66 12.14
N LEU A 175 -4.48 -5.38 10.84
CA LEU A 175 -4.95 -6.27 9.79
C LEU A 175 -3.75 -6.98 9.16
N TRP A 176 -3.86 -8.31 9.00
CA TRP A 176 -2.71 -9.10 8.59
C TRP A 176 -3.07 -10.10 7.48
N MET A 177 -2.28 -10.09 6.39
CA MET A 177 -2.42 -11.07 5.33
C MET A 177 -1.04 -11.56 4.90
N GLN A 178 -0.64 -12.72 5.45
CA GLN A 178 0.66 -13.33 5.23
C GLN A 178 0.65 -14.79 5.70
N GLY A 179 1.50 -15.63 5.15
CA GLY A 179 1.72 -17.02 5.53
C GLY A 179 2.09 -17.89 4.33
N GLU A 180 1.83 -17.42 3.10
CA GLU A 180 2.10 -18.20 1.90
C GLU A 180 3.61 -18.41 1.72
N ARG A 181 4.46 -17.43 2.10
CA ARG A 181 5.92 -17.62 2.02
C ARG A 181 6.39 -18.69 3.00
N ASP A 182 5.89 -18.65 4.22
CA ASP A 182 6.22 -19.67 5.24
C ASP A 182 5.64 -21.04 4.87
N ALA A 183 4.43 -21.08 4.28
CA ALA A 183 3.82 -22.32 3.80
C ALA A 183 4.60 -22.99 2.66
N ARG A 184 5.35 -22.20 1.87
CA ARG A 184 6.19 -22.71 0.79
C ARG A 184 7.47 -23.37 1.29
N ILE A 185 7.94 -23.02 2.50
CA ILE A 185 9.23 -23.42 3.05
C ILE A 185 9.00 -24.13 4.38
N PRO A 186 9.12 -25.50 4.43
CA PRO A 186 8.79 -26.27 5.62
C PRO A 186 9.49 -25.81 6.90
N GLU A 187 10.76 -25.39 6.81
CA GLU A 187 11.54 -24.90 7.94
C GLU A 187 10.97 -23.62 8.54
N ALA A 188 10.36 -22.77 7.72
CA ALA A 188 9.66 -21.57 8.18
C ALA A 188 8.26 -21.91 8.71
N GLY A 189 7.52 -22.75 7.98
CA GLY A 189 6.16 -23.13 8.32
C GLY A 189 6.03 -23.82 9.67
N VAL A 190 6.96 -24.68 10.06
CA VAL A 190 6.94 -25.38 11.35
C VAL A 190 6.97 -24.44 12.56
N ASN A 191 7.54 -23.25 12.42
CA ASN A 191 7.64 -22.26 13.48
C ASN A 191 6.61 -21.11 13.34
N TYR A 192 5.67 -21.21 12.40
CA TYR A 192 4.74 -20.13 12.09
C TYR A 192 3.95 -19.67 13.32
N TYR A 193 3.42 -20.60 14.12
CA TYR A 193 2.69 -20.28 15.35
C TYR A 193 3.52 -19.37 16.29
N ASN A 194 4.70 -19.83 16.66
CA ASN A 194 5.56 -19.11 17.62
C ASN A 194 6.01 -17.75 17.08
N ASN A 195 6.31 -17.67 15.78
CA ASN A 195 6.75 -16.43 15.14
C ASN A 195 5.60 -15.43 15.06
N PHE A 196 4.37 -15.86 14.75
CA PHE A 196 3.22 -14.97 14.68
C PHE A 196 2.75 -14.53 16.06
N GLU A 197 2.73 -15.42 17.04
CA GLU A 197 2.47 -15.06 18.44
C GLU A 197 3.48 -14.00 18.95
N LEU A 198 4.76 -14.21 18.69
CA LEU A 198 5.80 -13.24 19.03
C LEU A 198 5.59 -11.88 18.38
N LEU A 199 5.23 -11.86 17.09
CA LEU A 199 4.92 -10.64 16.36
C LEU A 199 3.74 -9.90 16.99
N ILE A 200 2.62 -10.59 17.23
CA ILE A 200 1.40 -10.01 17.83
C ILE A 200 1.71 -9.39 19.20
N ASN A 201 2.36 -10.16 20.08
CA ASN A 201 2.67 -9.72 21.43
C ASN A 201 3.64 -8.53 21.43
N SER A 202 4.60 -8.50 20.49
CA SER A 202 5.54 -7.40 20.35
C SER A 202 4.88 -6.12 19.86
N ILE A 203 3.98 -6.21 18.87
CA ILE A 203 3.19 -5.06 18.38
C ILE A 203 2.33 -4.49 19.51
N ARG A 204 1.62 -5.34 20.25
CA ARG A 204 0.80 -4.91 21.40
C ARG A 204 1.62 -4.20 22.47
N LYS A 205 2.81 -4.72 22.76
CA LYS A 205 3.75 -4.13 23.73
C LYS A 205 4.27 -2.77 23.28
N ASP A 206 4.79 -2.69 22.05
CA ASP A 206 5.46 -1.48 21.57
C ASP A 206 4.46 -0.35 21.29
N LEU A 207 3.24 -0.69 20.87
CA LEU A 207 2.13 0.26 20.73
C LEU A 207 1.42 0.55 22.07
N LYS A 208 1.83 -0.07 23.18
CA LYS A 208 1.19 0.06 24.51
C LYS A 208 -0.32 -0.22 24.47
N SER A 209 -0.72 -1.16 23.65
CA SER A 209 -2.13 -1.55 23.42
C SER A 209 -2.26 -3.08 23.60
N PRO A 210 -2.28 -3.58 24.86
CA PRO A 210 -2.25 -5.01 25.16
C PRO A 210 -3.45 -5.77 24.57
N ASP A 211 -4.59 -5.11 24.43
CA ASP A 211 -5.83 -5.68 23.92
C ASP A 211 -6.07 -5.35 22.43
N LEU A 212 -5.04 -4.89 21.70
CA LEU A 212 -5.17 -4.53 20.29
C LEU A 212 -5.74 -5.72 19.49
N PRO A 213 -6.89 -5.54 18.82
CA PRO A 213 -7.42 -6.54 17.91
C PRO A 213 -6.45 -6.84 16.77
N VAL A 214 -6.21 -8.11 16.48
CA VAL A 214 -5.47 -8.58 15.32
C VAL A 214 -6.39 -9.43 14.46
N ILE A 215 -6.70 -8.95 13.28
CA ILE A 215 -7.58 -9.63 12.32
C ILE A 215 -6.71 -10.10 11.16
N PHE A 216 -6.75 -11.38 10.84
CA PHE A 216 -5.88 -11.95 9.81
C PHE A 216 -6.61 -12.92 8.90
N GLY A 217 -6.19 -12.92 7.62
CA GLY A 217 -6.74 -13.81 6.61
C GLY A 217 -6.12 -15.20 6.68
N LYS A 218 -6.95 -16.25 6.57
CA LYS A 218 -6.49 -17.60 6.34
C LYS A 218 -5.80 -17.68 4.99
N VAL A 219 -4.56 -18.16 4.95
CA VAL A 219 -3.88 -18.34 3.66
C VAL A 219 -4.39 -19.61 2.95
N ASN A 220 -4.57 -19.50 1.63
CA ASN A 220 -5.11 -20.58 0.80
C ASN A 220 -4.40 -20.72 -0.55
N PRO A 221 -3.04 -20.71 -0.61
CA PRO A 221 -2.32 -20.95 -1.86
C PRO A 221 -2.53 -22.40 -2.34
N PRO A 222 -2.22 -22.72 -3.62
CA PRO A 222 -2.39 -24.06 -4.17
C PRO A 222 -1.51 -25.08 -3.44
N PRO A 223 -2.09 -26.17 -2.86
CA PRO A 223 -1.38 -27.07 -1.94
C PRO A 223 -0.17 -27.79 -2.56
N ASP A 224 -0.20 -28.05 -3.84
CA ASP A 224 0.86 -28.73 -4.59
C ASP A 224 2.20 -27.97 -4.59
N ARG A 225 2.15 -26.64 -4.42
CA ARG A 225 3.32 -25.76 -4.40
C ARG A 225 3.71 -25.27 -3.01
N TYR A 226 2.92 -25.62 -1.97
CA TYR A 226 3.05 -25.10 -0.61
C TYR A 226 3.03 -26.24 0.42
N PRO A 227 4.12 -27.01 0.55
CA PRO A 227 4.16 -28.26 1.33
C PRO A 227 3.89 -28.09 2.83
N ALA A 228 4.05 -26.89 3.39
CA ALA A 228 3.74 -26.62 4.80
C ALA A 228 2.39 -25.90 4.98
N LEU A 229 1.51 -25.90 3.97
CA LEU A 229 0.23 -25.17 4.03
C LEU A 229 -0.61 -25.61 5.24
N ASP A 230 -0.82 -26.91 5.42
CA ASP A 230 -1.61 -27.42 6.54
C ASP A 230 -1.04 -27.01 7.90
N THR A 231 0.30 -26.96 8.01
CA THR A 231 0.98 -26.52 9.24
C THR A 231 0.72 -25.04 9.51
N VAL A 232 0.81 -24.19 8.48
CA VAL A 232 0.57 -22.74 8.61
C VAL A 232 -0.89 -22.46 8.90
N VAL A 233 -1.83 -23.07 8.15
CA VAL A 233 -3.27 -22.92 8.39
C VAL A 233 -3.65 -23.41 9.78
N GLY A 234 -3.13 -24.58 10.20
CA GLY A 234 -3.33 -25.09 11.55
C GLY A 234 -2.83 -24.12 12.63
N ALA A 235 -1.69 -23.48 12.40
CA ALA A 235 -1.16 -22.44 13.30
C ALA A 235 -2.03 -21.20 13.33
N GLN A 236 -2.54 -20.72 12.19
CA GLN A 236 -3.48 -19.60 12.11
C GLN A 236 -4.77 -19.89 12.88
N MET A 237 -5.36 -21.08 12.72
CA MET A 237 -6.53 -21.51 13.46
C MET A 237 -6.27 -21.54 14.97
N ARG A 238 -5.16 -22.10 15.41
CA ARG A 238 -4.77 -22.16 16.81
C ARG A 238 -4.59 -20.75 17.41
N ILE A 239 -3.92 -19.84 16.71
CA ILE A 239 -3.75 -18.45 17.15
C ILE A 239 -5.12 -17.80 17.41
N SER A 240 -6.08 -17.96 16.50
CA SER A 240 -7.43 -17.39 16.67
C SER A 240 -8.23 -17.98 17.85
N GLN A 241 -7.84 -19.15 18.34
CA GLN A 241 -8.48 -19.84 19.46
C GLN A 241 -7.76 -19.61 20.80
N GLU A 242 -6.44 -19.50 20.77
CA GLU A 242 -5.60 -19.52 21.97
C GLU A 242 -5.15 -18.11 22.40
N LEU A 243 -4.99 -17.17 21.45
CA LEU A 243 -4.58 -15.80 21.76
C LEU A 243 -5.81 -14.88 21.88
N PRO A 244 -5.92 -14.08 22.96
CA PRO A 244 -7.03 -13.14 23.11
C PRO A 244 -6.98 -12.05 22.03
N ASN A 245 -8.16 -11.57 21.64
CA ASN A 245 -8.34 -10.49 20.65
C ASN A 245 -7.63 -10.75 19.30
N THR A 246 -7.66 -12.02 18.86
CA THR A 246 -7.20 -12.43 17.54
C THR A 246 -8.35 -13.09 16.76
N TYR A 247 -8.49 -12.74 15.49
CA TYR A 247 -9.65 -13.11 14.67
C TYR A 247 -9.21 -13.55 13.30
N LEU A 248 -9.51 -14.81 12.95
CA LEU A 248 -9.26 -15.35 11.62
C LEU A 248 -10.48 -15.08 10.74
N ILE A 249 -10.26 -14.50 9.54
CA ILE A 249 -11.28 -14.41 8.51
C ILE A 249 -11.05 -15.51 7.46
N ASP A 250 -12.13 -16.11 6.99
CA ASP A 250 -12.09 -17.08 5.90
C ASP A 250 -11.92 -16.36 4.55
N THR A 251 -11.03 -16.87 3.73
CA THR A 251 -10.68 -16.32 2.42
C THR A 251 -10.82 -17.33 1.28
N ASP A 252 -11.39 -18.51 1.55
CA ASP A 252 -11.48 -19.60 0.56
C ASP A 252 -12.37 -19.24 -0.64
N ASP A 253 -13.35 -18.38 -0.43
CA ASP A 253 -14.31 -17.90 -1.43
C ASP A 253 -13.82 -16.69 -2.25
N LEU A 254 -12.64 -16.16 -1.93
CA LEU A 254 -12.11 -14.99 -2.63
C LEU A 254 -11.59 -15.34 -4.03
N GLU A 255 -12.01 -14.55 -5.01
CA GLU A 255 -11.58 -14.70 -6.39
C GLU A 255 -10.07 -14.48 -6.54
N LYS A 256 -9.39 -15.36 -7.30
CA LYS A 256 -7.96 -15.28 -7.58
C LYS A 256 -7.69 -15.10 -9.07
N TRP A 257 -6.49 -14.60 -9.37
CA TRP A 257 -5.93 -14.65 -10.71
C TRP A 257 -5.59 -16.08 -11.14
N GLU A 258 -5.23 -16.25 -12.41
CA GLU A 258 -4.86 -17.55 -13.00
C GLU A 258 -3.70 -18.26 -12.30
N ASP A 259 -2.91 -17.56 -11.49
CA ASP A 259 -1.82 -18.15 -10.71
C ASP A 259 -2.30 -18.93 -9.48
N ASP A 260 -3.60 -18.87 -9.17
CA ASP A 260 -4.27 -19.49 -8.03
C ASP A 260 -3.64 -19.15 -6.65
N LEU A 261 -2.93 -18.03 -6.60
CA LEU A 261 -2.22 -17.52 -5.43
C LEU A 261 -2.70 -16.11 -5.05
N HIS A 262 -2.69 -15.19 -6.01
CA HIS A 262 -3.00 -13.80 -5.76
C HIS A 262 -4.47 -13.50 -6.01
N TYR A 263 -5.08 -12.76 -5.08
CA TYR A 263 -6.47 -12.34 -5.25
C TYR A 263 -6.61 -11.37 -6.43
N SER A 264 -7.67 -11.59 -7.22
CA SER A 264 -8.06 -10.70 -8.34
C SER A 264 -8.51 -9.33 -7.84
N SER A 265 -8.90 -8.44 -8.75
CA SER A 265 -9.43 -7.13 -8.38
C SER A 265 -10.67 -7.26 -7.47
N ASN A 266 -11.60 -8.17 -7.78
CA ASN A 266 -12.76 -8.45 -6.93
C ASN A 266 -12.31 -9.08 -5.60
N GLY A 267 -11.44 -10.08 -5.65
CA GLY A 267 -10.92 -10.74 -4.44
C GLY A 267 -10.21 -9.78 -3.49
N GLN A 268 -9.51 -8.76 -4.00
CA GLN A 268 -8.89 -7.71 -3.16
C GLN A 268 -9.92 -6.82 -2.49
N ILE A 269 -10.99 -6.44 -3.21
CA ILE A 269 -12.11 -5.68 -2.62
C ILE A 269 -12.77 -6.50 -1.53
N ASP A 270 -13.11 -7.76 -1.82
CA ASP A 270 -13.81 -8.64 -0.90
C ASP A 270 -12.96 -8.95 0.34
N LEU A 271 -11.64 -9.12 0.20
CA LEU A 271 -10.72 -9.23 1.33
C LEU A 271 -10.79 -8.00 2.23
N GLY A 272 -10.79 -6.81 1.63
CA GLY A 272 -10.92 -5.55 2.36
C GLY A 272 -12.27 -5.41 3.06
N VAL A 273 -13.36 -5.81 2.42
CA VAL A 273 -14.71 -5.85 3.01
C VAL A 273 -14.75 -6.80 4.20
N LYS A 274 -14.25 -8.04 4.05
CA LYS A 274 -14.18 -9.01 5.16
C LYS A 274 -13.37 -8.49 6.35
N PHE A 275 -12.25 -7.80 6.10
CA PHE A 275 -11.50 -7.11 7.14
C PHE A 275 -12.32 -6.01 7.81
N GLY A 276 -13.01 -5.18 7.02
CA GLY A 276 -13.86 -4.10 7.51
C GLY A 276 -15.04 -4.60 8.36
N GLU A 277 -15.76 -5.61 7.89
CA GLU A 277 -16.87 -6.25 8.62
C GLU A 277 -16.40 -6.76 9.98
N LYS A 278 -15.30 -7.54 10.00
CA LYS A 278 -14.75 -8.06 11.26
C LYS A 278 -14.27 -6.93 12.18
N LEU A 279 -13.65 -5.90 11.64
CA LEU A 279 -13.17 -4.74 12.38
C LEU A 279 -14.31 -3.96 13.03
N THR A 280 -15.47 -3.82 12.37
CA THR A 280 -16.64 -3.08 12.90
C THR A 280 -17.23 -3.72 14.15
N GLU A 281 -17.03 -5.03 14.35
CA GLU A 281 -17.43 -5.71 15.60
C GLU A 281 -16.61 -5.24 16.81
N HIS A 282 -15.44 -4.62 16.60
CA HIS A 282 -14.44 -4.28 17.62
C HIS A 282 -14.16 -2.78 17.76
N ILE A 283 -14.57 -1.95 16.81
CA ILE A 283 -14.49 -0.48 16.90
C ILE A 283 -15.78 0.06 17.53
N LYS A 284 -15.69 0.48 18.77
CA LYS A 284 -16.77 1.21 19.47
C LYS A 284 -16.47 2.70 19.51
#